data_a0f7ffe60c6010b4f95299db0073e72c
#
_entry.id   a0f7ffe60c6010b4f95299db0073e72c
#
_cell.length_a   1.000
_cell.length_b   1.000
_cell.length_c   1.000
_cell.angle_alpha   90.00
_cell.angle_beta   90.00
_cell.angle_gamma   90.00
#
_symmetry.space_group_name_H-M   'P 1'
#
loop_
_entity.id
_entity.type
_entity.pdbx_description
1 polymer ?
#
loop_
_entity_poly.entity_id
_entity_poly.type
_entity_poly.pdbx_seq_one_letter_code
_entity_poly.pdbx_strand_id
1 'polypeptide(L)'
;VLMFNQTYVAKDPAVGELLRNRDFRIALSYAIDREKIKELAFLGLGEPRQGVPAPNHPYYPGDEWAYKYTEHDPDKANEMLDSIGLTERDEEGFRLLPNGERLDLEISVVPAFANWTDVGQIVVENWADVGIRAHVEIRERALHFQMRNTNDLMIEIWNEDTTGFPFSGQPK
;
A
#
# COMPACT_ATOMS: atom_id res chain seq x y z
N VAL A 1 3.15 -1.69 7.88
CA VAL A 1 3.57 -1.64 6.47
C VAL A 1 2.39 -1.99 5.58
N LEU A 2 2.24 -1.30 4.45
CA LEU A 2 1.28 -1.60 3.40
C LEU A 2 1.98 -2.47 2.35
N MET A 3 1.43 -3.65 2.08
CA MET A 3 2.05 -4.68 1.25
C MET A 3 1.17 -5.04 0.06
N PHE A 4 1.74 -5.01 -1.14
CA PHE A 4 1.07 -5.33 -2.39
C PHE A 4 1.34 -6.78 -2.79
N ASN A 5 0.30 -7.52 -3.12
CA ASN A 5 0.42 -8.89 -3.60
C ASN A 5 0.89 -8.91 -5.06
N GLN A 6 2.17 -9.12 -5.26
CA GLN A 6 2.77 -9.16 -6.61
C GLN A 6 2.51 -10.48 -7.37
N THR A 7 1.85 -11.43 -6.74
CA THR A 7 1.42 -12.71 -7.36
C THR A 7 -0.08 -12.75 -7.67
N TYR A 8 -0.80 -11.65 -7.43
CA TYR A 8 -2.25 -11.54 -7.63
C TYR A 8 -2.70 -11.75 -9.09
N VAL A 9 -1.77 -11.66 -10.04
CA VAL A 9 -2.01 -11.95 -11.46
C VAL A 9 -2.69 -13.30 -11.71
N ALA A 10 -2.53 -14.25 -10.80
CA ALA A 10 -3.21 -15.55 -10.87
C ALA A 10 -4.71 -15.48 -10.58
N LYS A 11 -5.18 -14.41 -9.92
CA LYS A 11 -6.59 -14.17 -9.58
C LYS A 11 -7.25 -13.20 -10.57
N ASP A 12 -6.60 -12.07 -10.82
CA ASP A 12 -7.00 -11.05 -11.77
C ASP A 12 -5.75 -10.58 -12.53
N PRO A 13 -5.60 -10.95 -13.82
CA PRO A 13 -4.43 -10.56 -14.58
C PRO A 13 -4.26 -9.05 -14.74
N ALA A 14 -5.33 -8.29 -14.94
CA ALA A 14 -5.25 -6.86 -15.19
C ALA A 14 -4.83 -6.10 -13.93
N VAL A 15 -5.49 -6.34 -12.81
CA VAL A 15 -5.13 -5.76 -11.51
C VAL A 15 -3.77 -6.30 -11.04
N GLY A 16 -3.51 -7.59 -11.22
CA GLY A 16 -2.26 -8.22 -10.82
C GLY A 16 -1.03 -7.64 -11.51
N GLU A 17 -1.11 -7.31 -12.80
CA GLU A 17 -0.02 -6.64 -13.51
C GLU A 17 0.23 -5.22 -12.97
N LEU A 18 -0.81 -4.48 -12.59
CA LEU A 18 -0.63 -3.19 -11.92
C LEU A 18 0.05 -3.35 -10.55
N LEU A 19 -0.40 -4.31 -9.73
CA LEU A 19 0.21 -4.56 -8.42
C LEU A 19 1.69 -4.97 -8.54
N ARG A 20 2.09 -5.62 -9.63
CA ARG A 20 3.49 -5.95 -9.97
C ARG A 20 4.26 -4.76 -10.53
N ASN A 21 3.58 -3.79 -11.15
CA ASN A 21 4.22 -2.62 -11.73
C ASN A 21 4.87 -1.78 -10.62
N ARG A 22 6.20 -1.62 -10.70
CA ARG A 22 6.96 -0.87 -9.72
C ARG A 22 6.56 0.61 -9.68
N ASP A 23 6.34 1.22 -10.84
CA ASP A 23 6.03 2.66 -10.94
C ASP A 23 4.62 2.94 -10.42
N PHE A 24 3.67 2.01 -10.60
CA PHE A 24 2.36 2.06 -9.95
C PHE A 24 2.49 2.12 -8.42
N ARG A 25 3.26 1.20 -7.82
CA ARG A 25 3.45 1.20 -6.36
C ARG A 25 4.19 2.43 -5.84
N ILE A 26 5.14 2.97 -6.61
CA ILE A 26 5.82 4.22 -6.26
C ILE A 26 4.85 5.41 -6.33
N ALA A 27 4.02 5.49 -7.36
CA ALA A 27 2.99 6.53 -7.47
C ALA A 27 2.04 6.49 -6.27
N LEU A 28 1.54 5.31 -5.91
CA LEU A 28 0.70 5.14 -4.72
C LEU A 28 1.44 5.48 -3.42
N SER A 29 2.75 5.30 -3.36
CA SER A 29 3.56 5.74 -2.22
C SER A 29 3.65 7.25 -2.09
N TYR A 30 3.83 7.99 -3.20
CA TYR A 30 3.83 9.45 -3.22
C TYR A 30 2.46 10.05 -2.89
N ALA A 31 1.37 9.35 -3.21
CA ALA A 31 0.02 9.80 -2.88
C ALA A 31 -0.27 9.76 -1.36
N ILE A 32 0.46 8.97 -0.56
CA ILE A 32 0.17 8.78 0.87
C ILE A 32 0.74 9.92 1.71
N ASP A 33 -0.14 10.64 2.42
CA ASP A 33 0.24 11.60 3.47
C ASP A 33 0.56 10.87 4.78
N ARG A 34 1.82 10.58 4.98
CA ARG A 34 2.32 9.85 6.16
C ARG A 34 2.32 10.70 7.42
N GLU A 35 2.45 12.01 7.31
CA GLU A 35 2.33 12.90 8.47
C GLU A 35 0.88 12.94 8.97
N LYS A 36 -0.11 13.01 8.08
CA LYS A 36 -1.53 12.88 8.44
C LYS A 36 -1.80 11.54 9.15
N ILE A 37 -1.26 10.43 8.65
CA ILE A 37 -1.38 9.12 9.30
C ILE A 37 -0.74 9.15 10.71
N LYS A 38 0.47 9.68 10.84
CA LYS A 38 1.17 9.80 12.13
C LYS A 38 0.34 10.60 13.13
N GLU A 39 -0.18 11.76 12.73
CA GLU A 39 -0.98 12.60 13.63
C GLU A 39 -2.30 11.93 14.04
N LEU A 40 -3.06 11.40 13.09
CA LEU A 40 -4.42 10.91 13.35
C LEU A 40 -4.46 9.49 13.91
N ALA A 41 -3.64 8.58 13.39
CA ALA A 41 -3.65 7.17 13.80
C ALA A 41 -2.66 6.85 14.92
N PHE A 42 -1.58 7.64 15.07
CA PHE A 42 -0.51 7.38 16.03
C PHE A 42 -0.25 8.55 17.01
N LEU A 43 -1.14 9.55 17.09
CA LEU A 43 -1.07 10.67 18.04
C LEU A 43 0.27 11.44 17.95
N GLY A 44 0.80 11.61 16.77
CA GLY A 44 2.09 12.26 16.53
C GLY A 44 3.31 11.40 16.83
N LEU A 45 3.13 10.14 17.23
CA LEU A 45 4.23 9.24 17.59
C LEU A 45 4.74 8.45 16.36
N GLY A 46 6.03 8.10 16.41
CA GLY A 46 6.68 7.33 15.36
C GLY A 46 7.29 8.19 14.27
N GLU A 47 7.95 7.54 13.34
CA GLU A 47 8.66 8.17 12.23
C GLU A 47 8.21 7.54 10.90
N PRO A 48 7.66 8.35 9.97
CA PRO A 48 7.25 7.88 8.65
C PRO A 48 8.45 7.41 7.84
N ARG A 49 8.50 6.11 7.50
CA ARG A 49 9.56 5.54 6.68
C ARG A 49 9.11 4.26 5.97
N GLN A 50 9.94 3.75 5.09
CA GLN A 50 9.76 2.43 4.48
C GLN A 50 9.96 1.30 5.50
N GLY A 51 9.44 0.11 5.20
CA GLY A 51 9.62 -1.10 6.00
C GLY A 51 11.03 -1.65 5.90
N VAL A 52 11.97 -1.02 6.58
CA VAL A 52 13.37 -1.44 6.66
C VAL A 52 13.80 -1.60 8.14
N PRO A 53 14.85 -2.39 8.44
CA PRO A 53 15.38 -2.51 9.80
C PRO A 53 15.67 -1.15 10.44
N ALA A 54 15.67 -1.10 11.77
CA ALA A 54 15.96 0.13 12.52
C ALA A 54 17.42 0.59 12.32
N PRO A 55 17.73 1.91 12.47
CA PRO A 55 19.07 2.45 12.23
C PRO A 55 20.19 1.81 13.04
N ASN A 56 19.88 1.27 14.22
CA ASN A 56 20.83 0.55 15.08
C ASN A 56 20.98 -0.94 14.73
N HIS A 57 20.25 -1.43 13.72
CA HIS A 57 20.31 -2.83 13.30
C HIS A 57 21.47 -3.06 12.33
N PRO A 58 22.24 -4.18 12.43
CA PRO A 58 23.40 -4.47 11.54
C PRO A 58 23.04 -4.51 10.05
N TYR A 59 21.80 -4.75 9.69
CA TYR A 59 21.29 -4.79 8.31
C TYR A 59 20.54 -3.54 7.90
N TYR A 60 20.72 -2.42 8.62
CA TYR A 60 20.13 -1.16 8.20
C TYR A 60 20.69 -0.71 6.85
N PRO A 61 19.85 -0.51 5.82
CA PRO A 61 20.36 -0.21 4.47
C PRO A 61 20.75 1.25 4.27
N GLY A 62 20.57 2.11 5.27
CA GLY A 62 20.79 3.54 5.21
C GLY A 62 19.55 4.37 4.96
N ASP A 63 19.64 5.67 5.27
CA ASP A 63 18.53 6.63 5.17
C ASP A 63 17.99 6.77 3.75
N GLU A 64 18.85 6.65 2.74
CA GLU A 64 18.44 6.65 1.33
C GLU A 64 17.31 5.64 1.06
N TRP A 65 17.36 4.46 1.65
CA TRP A 65 16.35 3.43 1.49
C TRP A 65 15.18 3.58 2.46
N ALA A 66 15.47 4.04 3.69
CA ALA A 66 14.47 4.22 4.72
C ALA A 66 13.44 5.31 4.36
N TYR A 67 13.87 6.35 3.66
CA TYR A 67 13.01 7.48 3.29
C TYR A 67 12.71 7.57 1.79
N LYS A 68 13.08 6.59 0.99
CA LYS A 68 12.85 6.60 -0.44
C LYS A 68 11.36 6.54 -0.77
N TYR A 69 10.87 7.49 -1.59
CA TYR A 69 9.47 7.59 -1.99
C TYR A 69 8.48 7.81 -0.82
N THR A 70 8.93 8.41 0.27
CA THR A 70 8.08 8.68 1.45
C THR A 70 7.47 10.08 1.44
N GLU A 71 7.91 10.95 0.57
CA GLU A 71 7.35 12.28 0.38
C GLU A 71 5.88 12.21 -0.04
N HIS A 72 5.07 13.12 0.45
CA HIS A 72 3.71 13.31 -0.03
C HIS A 72 3.73 14.26 -1.22
N ASP A 73 3.52 13.73 -2.41
CA ASP A 73 3.54 14.45 -3.68
C ASP A 73 2.47 13.92 -4.64
N PRO A 74 1.20 14.35 -4.47
CA PRO A 74 0.09 13.91 -5.33
C PRO A 74 0.25 14.28 -6.80
N ASP A 75 0.92 15.38 -7.11
CA ASP A 75 1.16 15.80 -8.50
C ASP A 75 2.07 14.81 -9.20
N LYS A 76 3.18 14.46 -8.56
CA LYS A 76 4.09 13.42 -9.05
C LYS A 76 3.43 12.05 -9.14
N ALA A 77 2.57 11.70 -8.17
CA ALA A 77 1.79 10.47 -8.24
C ALA A 77 0.90 10.45 -9.48
N ASN A 78 0.19 11.55 -9.79
CA ASN A 78 -0.63 11.67 -10.98
C ASN A 78 0.20 11.53 -12.27
N GLU A 79 1.34 12.24 -12.38
CA GLU A 79 2.25 12.13 -13.53
C GLU A 79 2.71 10.69 -13.77
N MET A 80 3.07 9.99 -12.69
CA MET A 80 3.49 8.59 -12.78
C MET A 80 2.34 7.66 -13.20
N LEU A 81 1.13 7.85 -12.66
CA LEU A 81 -0.06 7.07 -13.05
C LEU A 81 -0.41 7.30 -14.52
N ASP A 82 -0.30 8.53 -15.01
CA ASP A 82 -0.51 8.85 -16.42
C ASP A 82 0.54 8.18 -17.31
N SER A 83 1.81 8.19 -16.88
CA SER A 83 2.93 7.61 -17.63
C SER A 83 2.83 6.09 -17.84
N ILE A 84 2.13 5.39 -16.95
CA ILE A 84 1.86 3.95 -17.06
C ILE A 84 0.53 3.62 -17.76
N GLY A 85 -0.15 4.64 -18.31
CA GLY A 85 -1.34 4.46 -19.14
C GLY A 85 -2.68 4.49 -18.39
N LEU A 86 -2.70 4.88 -17.12
CA LEU A 86 -3.95 5.04 -16.34
C LEU A 86 -4.52 6.47 -16.53
N THR A 87 -4.76 6.89 -17.76
CA THR A 87 -5.20 8.26 -18.11
C THR A 87 -6.71 8.43 -18.14
N GLU A 88 -7.45 7.38 -18.50
CA GLU A 88 -8.90 7.41 -18.58
C GLU A 88 -9.53 7.39 -17.19
N ARG A 89 -10.63 8.13 -17.04
CA ARG A 89 -11.38 8.22 -15.77
C ARG A 89 -12.87 7.99 -15.99
N ASP A 90 -13.53 7.43 -14.99
CA ASP A 90 -14.98 7.30 -14.96
C ASP A 90 -15.67 8.65 -14.60
N GLU A 91 -17.02 8.66 -14.60
CA GLU A 91 -17.82 9.86 -14.28
C GLU A 91 -17.59 10.38 -12.85
N GLU A 92 -17.08 9.56 -11.95
CA GLU A 92 -16.75 9.92 -10.57
C GLU A 92 -15.30 10.44 -10.43
N GLY A 93 -14.51 10.42 -11.53
CA GLY A 93 -13.12 10.88 -11.57
C GLY A 93 -12.08 9.82 -11.23
N PHE A 94 -12.49 8.57 -11.03
CA PHE A 94 -11.54 7.48 -10.76
C PHE A 94 -10.97 6.89 -12.05
N ARG A 95 -9.70 6.54 -12.00
CA ARG A 95 -8.95 5.95 -13.11
C ARG A 95 -9.48 4.57 -13.48
N LEU A 96 -9.54 4.30 -14.77
CA LEU A 96 -9.89 3.01 -15.32
C LEU A 96 -8.64 2.20 -15.67
N LEU A 97 -8.79 0.90 -15.72
CA LEU A 97 -7.78 0.00 -16.31
C LEU A 97 -7.61 0.30 -17.81
N PRO A 98 -6.46 -0.05 -18.43
CA PRO A 98 -6.25 0.18 -19.87
C PRO A 98 -7.27 -0.49 -20.79
N ASN A 99 -7.99 -1.50 -20.29
CA ASN A 99 -9.08 -2.16 -21.01
C ASN A 99 -10.45 -1.46 -20.82
N GLY A 100 -10.50 -0.33 -20.08
CA GLY A 100 -11.71 0.42 -19.79
C GLY A 100 -12.51 -0.12 -18.61
N GLU A 101 -12.07 -1.18 -17.96
CA GLU A 101 -12.74 -1.72 -16.77
C GLU A 101 -12.43 -0.88 -15.53
N ARG A 102 -13.30 -0.96 -14.53
CA ARG A 102 -13.14 -0.26 -13.25
C ARG A 102 -11.96 -0.86 -12.46
N LEU A 103 -11.06 0.01 -12.02
CA LEU A 103 -10.03 -0.34 -11.03
C LEU A 103 -10.60 -0.11 -9.63
N ASP A 104 -10.65 -1.13 -8.81
CA ASP A 104 -11.03 -1.06 -7.39
C ASP A 104 -10.07 -1.89 -6.55
N LEU A 105 -9.34 -1.24 -5.65
CA LEU A 105 -8.30 -1.88 -4.85
C LEU A 105 -8.83 -2.21 -3.46
N GLU A 106 -8.73 -3.45 -3.07
CA GLU A 106 -9.07 -3.90 -1.72
C GLU A 106 -7.84 -3.86 -0.80
N ILE A 107 -7.97 -3.16 0.33
CA ILE A 107 -6.98 -3.13 1.40
C ILE A 107 -7.50 -3.95 2.59
N SER A 108 -6.94 -5.12 2.78
CA SER A 108 -7.30 -6.02 3.89
C SER A 108 -6.61 -5.59 5.18
N VAL A 109 -7.37 -5.45 6.26
CA VAL A 109 -6.87 -5.11 7.59
C VAL A 109 -7.44 -6.07 8.64
N VAL A 110 -6.64 -6.33 9.68
CA VAL A 110 -7.08 -7.01 10.89
C VAL A 110 -6.99 -6.00 12.04
N PRO A 111 -8.08 -5.72 12.78
CA PRO A 111 -8.09 -4.71 13.85
C PRO A 111 -7.39 -5.24 15.11
N ALA A 112 -6.11 -5.57 14.98
CA ALA A 112 -5.26 -6.08 16.06
C ALA A 112 -3.92 -5.34 16.05
N PHE A 113 -3.33 -5.15 17.22
CA PHE A 113 -2.04 -4.53 17.50
C PHE A 113 -1.94 -3.02 17.27
N ALA A 114 -2.65 -2.44 16.33
CA ALA A 114 -2.69 -1.01 16.08
C ALA A 114 -3.97 -0.62 15.33
N ASN A 115 -4.18 0.69 15.13
CA ASN A 115 -5.36 1.24 14.48
C ASN A 115 -5.26 1.15 12.93
N TRP A 116 -5.10 -0.09 12.42
CA TRP A 116 -4.92 -0.33 10.98
C TRP A 116 -6.11 0.09 10.15
N THR A 117 -7.32 0.07 10.72
CA THR A 117 -8.53 0.52 10.04
C THR A 117 -8.45 1.99 9.68
N ASP A 118 -8.08 2.85 10.63
CA ASP A 118 -7.96 4.29 10.38
C ASP A 118 -6.80 4.59 9.43
N VAL A 119 -5.67 3.87 9.57
CA VAL A 119 -4.57 3.97 8.59
C VAL A 119 -5.06 3.64 7.19
N GLY A 120 -5.82 2.55 7.03
CA GLY A 120 -6.39 2.13 5.75
C GLY A 120 -7.34 3.18 5.17
N GLN A 121 -8.20 3.77 6.00
CA GLN A 121 -9.14 4.82 5.56
C GLN A 121 -8.42 6.09 5.08
N ILE A 122 -7.37 6.53 5.79
CA ILE A 122 -6.55 7.67 5.35
C ILE A 122 -5.86 7.36 4.01
N VAL A 123 -5.36 6.13 3.83
CA VAL A 123 -4.77 5.71 2.55
C VAL A 123 -5.80 5.73 1.42
N VAL A 124 -7.02 5.24 1.67
CA VAL A 124 -8.14 5.26 0.69
C VAL A 124 -8.47 6.70 0.27
N GLU A 125 -8.58 7.63 1.24
CA GLU A 125 -8.79 9.06 0.95
C GLU A 125 -7.67 9.63 0.07
N ASN A 126 -6.41 9.41 0.46
CA ASN A 126 -5.26 9.92 -0.29
C ASN A 126 -5.17 9.34 -1.72
N TRP A 127 -5.52 8.07 -1.90
CA TRP A 127 -5.54 7.46 -3.22
C TRP A 127 -6.70 7.97 -4.07
N ALA A 128 -7.84 8.31 -3.46
CA ALA A 128 -8.95 8.94 -4.16
C ALA A 128 -8.56 10.31 -4.73
N ASP A 129 -7.72 11.09 -4.02
CA ASP A 129 -7.22 12.39 -4.48
C ASP A 129 -6.43 12.29 -5.80
N VAL A 130 -5.81 11.14 -6.07
CA VAL A 130 -5.11 10.87 -7.33
C VAL A 130 -5.92 10.00 -8.31
N GLY A 131 -7.21 9.79 -7.99
CA GLY A 131 -8.15 9.05 -8.83
C GLY A 131 -8.03 7.52 -8.74
N ILE A 132 -7.43 6.99 -7.69
CA ILE A 132 -7.39 5.55 -7.46
C ILE A 132 -8.51 5.17 -6.48
N ARG A 133 -9.47 4.37 -6.95
CA ARG A 133 -10.52 3.82 -6.11
C ARG A 133 -9.96 2.69 -5.25
N ALA A 134 -10.23 2.76 -3.96
CA ALA A 134 -9.89 1.70 -3.02
C ALA A 134 -10.90 1.64 -1.87
N HIS A 135 -10.94 0.52 -1.16
CA HIS A 135 -11.73 0.37 0.05
C HIS A 135 -11.00 -0.50 1.09
N VAL A 136 -11.35 -0.30 2.35
CA VAL A 136 -10.82 -1.10 3.46
C VAL A 136 -11.76 -2.26 3.74
N GLU A 137 -11.22 -3.48 3.75
CA GLU A 137 -11.94 -4.67 4.15
C GLU A 137 -11.41 -5.20 5.49
N ILE A 138 -12.27 -5.11 6.52
CA ILE A 138 -11.93 -5.55 7.87
C ILE A 138 -12.20 -7.05 7.98
N ARG A 139 -11.16 -7.82 8.33
CA ARG A 139 -11.24 -9.28 8.43
C ARG A 139 -10.89 -9.79 9.82
N GLU A 140 -11.52 -10.90 10.18
CA GLU A 140 -11.09 -11.70 11.30
C GLU A 140 -9.72 -12.32 10.99
N ARG A 141 -8.87 -12.44 12.01
CA ARG A 141 -7.46 -12.82 11.85
C ARG A 141 -7.26 -14.19 11.18
N ALA A 142 -8.04 -15.20 11.54
CA ALA A 142 -7.88 -16.53 10.97
C ALA A 142 -8.27 -16.56 9.48
N LEU A 143 -9.35 -15.86 9.12
CA LEU A 143 -9.78 -15.71 7.73
C LEU A 143 -8.72 -14.93 6.91
N HIS A 144 -8.19 -13.84 7.46
CA HIS A 144 -7.13 -13.06 6.81
C HIS A 144 -5.91 -13.94 6.46
N PHE A 145 -5.41 -14.73 7.41
CA PHE A 145 -4.29 -15.64 7.15
C PHE A 145 -4.65 -16.77 6.19
N GLN A 146 -5.86 -17.28 6.23
CA GLN A 146 -6.32 -18.26 5.24
C GLN A 146 -6.27 -17.65 3.84
N MET A 147 -6.85 -16.48 3.62
CA MET A 147 -6.85 -15.78 2.34
C MET A 147 -5.44 -15.41 1.86
N ARG A 148 -4.56 -15.01 2.78
CA ARG A 148 -3.15 -14.78 2.47
C ARG A 148 -2.48 -16.05 1.95
N ASN A 149 -2.69 -17.20 2.59
CA ASN A 149 -2.12 -18.49 2.20
C ASN A 149 -2.68 -19.02 0.86
N THR A 150 -3.92 -18.67 0.53
CA THR A 150 -4.57 -19.02 -0.75
C THR A 150 -4.36 -17.97 -1.84
N ASN A 151 -3.55 -16.94 -1.58
CA ASN A 151 -3.26 -15.85 -2.51
C ASN A 151 -4.50 -15.02 -2.89
N ASP A 152 -5.46 -14.86 -1.98
CA ASP A 152 -6.74 -14.18 -2.22
C ASP A 152 -6.73 -12.70 -1.77
N LEU A 153 -5.67 -12.22 -1.09
CA LEU A 153 -5.53 -10.83 -0.70
C LEU A 153 -4.89 -10.02 -1.84
N MET A 154 -5.42 -8.83 -2.09
CA MET A 154 -4.89 -7.88 -3.06
C MET A 154 -3.79 -6.99 -2.44
N ILE A 155 -4.15 -6.32 -1.37
CA ILE A 155 -3.26 -5.46 -0.57
C ILE A 155 -3.57 -5.73 0.90
N GLU A 156 -2.55 -5.71 1.76
CA GLU A 156 -2.75 -5.82 3.20
C GLU A 156 -1.99 -4.74 3.97
N ILE A 157 -2.54 -4.32 5.11
CA ILE A 157 -1.79 -3.56 6.12
C ILE A 157 -1.51 -4.48 7.29
N TRP A 158 -0.23 -4.65 7.59
CA TRP A 158 0.25 -5.48 8.70
C TRP A 158 1.45 -4.85 9.39
N ASN A 159 1.70 -5.26 10.62
CA ASN A 159 2.96 -4.92 11.28
C ASN A 159 4.13 -5.62 10.57
N GLU A 160 5.26 -4.95 10.50
CA GLU A 160 6.49 -5.50 9.95
C GLU A 160 7.49 -5.73 11.08
N ASP A 161 7.84 -6.99 11.31
CA ASP A 161 8.77 -7.40 12.38
C ASP A 161 10.21 -7.51 11.88
N THR A 162 10.56 -6.77 10.81
CA THR A 162 11.93 -6.78 10.24
C THR A 162 12.97 -6.20 11.17
N THR A 163 12.57 -5.66 12.32
CA THR A 163 13.49 -4.99 13.25
C THR A 163 14.43 -5.94 13.97
N GLY A 164 14.11 -7.24 14.07
CA GLY A 164 14.91 -8.20 14.81
C GLY A 164 15.59 -9.28 13.96
N PHE A 165 14.87 -9.79 12.96
CA PHE A 165 15.32 -10.94 12.15
C PHE A 165 14.90 -10.76 10.69
N PRO A 166 15.74 -10.15 9.83
CA PRO A 166 15.39 -9.92 8.42
C PRO A 166 15.10 -11.21 7.63
N PHE A 167 15.48 -12.37 8.18
CA PHE A 167 15.26 -13.68 7.55
C PHE A 167 14.15 -14.52 8.20
N SER A 168 13.49 -14.02 9.26
CA SER A 168 12.39 -14.72 9.91
C SER A 168 11.02 -14.42 9.27
N GLY A 169 11.01 -13.57 8.26
CA GLY A 169 9.80 -13.25 7.51
C GLY A 169 9.27 -14.49 6.79
N GLN A 170 7.96 -14.70 6.86
CA GLN A 170 7.33 -15.70 6.00
C GLN A 170 7.57 -15.32 4.54
N PRO A 171 7.77 -16.29 3.64
CA PRO A 171 7.86 -15.99 2.22
C PRO A 171 6.57 -15.26 1.79
N LYS A 172 6.75 -14.08 1.27
CA LYS A 172 5.68 -13.20 0.77
C LYS A 172 5.53 -13.40 -0.73
#